data_13e3bbadaa121503b102b0cafddd80b5
#
_entry.id   13e3bbadaa121503b102b0cafddd80b5
#
_cell.length_a   1.000
_cell.length_b   1.000
_cell.length_c   1.000
_cell.angle_alpha   90.00
_cell.angle_beta   90.00
_cell.angle_gamma   90.00
#
_symmetry.space_group_name_H-M   'P 1'
#
loop_
_entity.id
_entity.type
_entity.pdbx_description
1 polymer ?
#
loop_
_entity_poly.entity_id
_entity_poly.type
_entity_poly.pdbx_seq_one_letter_code
_entity_poly.pdbx_strand_id
1 'polypeptide(L)'
;MEEKQIMSFKDEDGNKVDFEAVARIFLDKFEYLLLSPIDNEDNEDVFAFRIDKKEDKEEYNLVEDEEEFQKIKKEYKKLLY
;
A
#
# COMPACT_ATOMS: atom_id res chain seq x y z
N MET A 1 7.66 -21.52 -0.20
CA MET A 1 8.28 -20.38 -0.89
C MET A 1 7.39 -19.18 -0.84
N GLU A 2 7.95 -18.12 -0.41
CA GLU A 2 7.19 -16.88 -0.34
C GLU A 2 7.17 -16.21 -1.69
N GLU A 3 5.97 -16.00 -2.21
CA GLU A 3 5.83 -15.26 -3.43
C GLU A 3 5.62 -13.79 -3.08
N LYS A 4 6.54 -12.98 -3.55
CA LYS A 4 6.40 -11.54 -3.36
C LYS A 4 5.47 -11.00 -4.41
N GLN A 5 4.43 -10.33 -3.95
CA GLN A 5 3.48 -9.73 -4.85
C GLN A 5 3.98 -8.35 -5.23
N ILE A 6 4.28 -8.18 -6.50
CA ILE A 6 4.82 -6.93 -7.00
C ILE A 6 3.79 -6.21 -7.83
N MET A 7 3.62 -4.93 -7.55
CA MET A 7 2.67 -4.10 -8.26
C MET A 7 3.41 -2.93 -8.89
N SER A 8 3.06 -2.62 -10.12
CA SER A 8 3.70 -1.53 -10.86
C SER A 8 2.72 -0.40 -11.09
N PHE A 9 3.18 0.82 -10.84
CA PHE A 9 2.40 2.02 -11.05
C PHE A 9 3.20 3.00 -11.88
N LYS A 10 2.49 3.87 -12.59
CA LYS A 10 3.13 4.97 -13.31
C LYS A 10 2.95 6.25 -12.50
N ASP A 11 4.03 6.99 -12.34
CA ASP A 11 3.93 8.28 -11.67
C ASP A 11 3.48 9.35 -12.67
N GLU A 12 3.44 10.59 -12.21
CA GLU A 12 2.96 11.69 -13.05
C GLU A 12 3.86 11.96 -14.26
N ASP A 13 5.11 11.60 -14.15
CA ASP A 13 6.07 11.78 -15.26
C ASP A 13 6.05 10.60 -16.23
N GLY A 14 5.21 9.60 -15.94
CA GLY A 14 5.13 8.43 -16.79
C GLY A 14 6.15 7.35 -16.49
N ASN A 15 6.91 7.52 -15.43
CA ASN A 15 7.90 6.53 -15.05
C ASN A 15 7.24 5.37 -14.32
N LYS A 16 7.68 4.16 -14.63
CA LYS A 16 7.18 2.98 -13.98
C LYS A 16 7.89 2.78 -12.66
N VAL A 17 7.10 2.63 -11.60
CA VAL A 17 7.64 2.38 -10.26
C VAL A 17 7.07 1.06 -9.76
N ASP A 18 7.95 0.18 -9.33
CA ASP A 18 7.55 -1.13 -8.82
C ASP A 18 7.55 -1.12 -7.30
N PHE A 19 6.50 -1.68 -6.73
CA PHE A 19 6.34 -1.81 -5.29
C PHE A 19 6.10 -3.25 -4.92
N GLU A 20 6.54 -3.60 -3.71
CA GLU A 20 6.25 -4.90 -3.14
C GLU A 20 5.10 -4.76 -2.15
N ALA A 21 4.11 -5.63 -2.26
CA ALA A 21 2.99 -5.62 -1.33
C ALA A 21 3.45 -6.19 0.02
N VAL A 22 3.37 -5.37 1.05
CA VAL A 22 3.83 -5.74 2.39
C VAL A 22 2.69 -6.33 3.21
N ALA A 23 1.54 -5.70 3.14
CA ALA A 23 0.40 -6.13 3.94
C ALA A 23 -0.89 -5.59 3.36
N ARG A 24 -1.98 -6.27 3.69
CA ARG A 24 -3.32 -5.82 3.34
C ARG A 24 -4.09 -5.65 4.64
N ILE A 25 -4.69 -4.49 4.82
CA ILE A 25 -5.33 -4.14 6.08
C ILE A 25 -6.77 -3.70 5.82
N PHE A 26 -7.67 -4.19 6.66
CA PHE A 26 -9.07 -3.76 6.61
C PHE A 26 -9.35 -2.90 7.83
N LEU A 27 -9.75 -1.67 7.58
CA LEU A 27 -10.10 -0.72 8.63
C LEU A 27 -11.45 -0.10 8.32
N ASP A 28 -12.35 -0.18 9.29
CA ASP A 28 -13.71 0.31 9.14
C ASP A 28 -14.38 -0.36 7.95
N LYS A 29 -14.58 0.32 6.87
CA LYS A 29 -15.18 -0.27 5.68
C LYS A 29 -14.26 -0.21 4.48
N PHE A 30 -13.01 0.15 4.72
CA PHE A 30 -12.05 0.34 3.66
C PHE A 30 -10.96 -0.70 3.70
N GLU A 31 -10.50 -1.04 2.53
CA GLU A 31 -9.36 -1.93 2.38
C GLU A 31 -8.14 -1.09 2.01
N TYR A 32 -7.02 -1.36 2.70
CA TYR A 32 -5.78 -0.65 2.45
C TYR A 32 -4.69 -1.62 2.09
N LEU A 33 -3.81 -1.19 1.21
CA LEU A 33 -2.68 -2.00 0.78
C LEU A 33 -1.40 -1.24 1.12
N LEU A 34 -0.52 -1.89 1.87
CA LEU A 34 0.76 -1.31 2.20
C LEU A 34 1.80 -1.77 1.19
N LEU A 35 2.46 -0.82 0.57
CA LEU A 35 3.44 -1.08 -0.48
C LEU A 35 4.78 -0.47 -0.12
N SER A 36 5.84 -1.17 -0.44
CA SER A 36 7.20 -0.71 -0.23
C SER A 36 7.92 -0.65 -1.56
N PRO A 37 8.65 0.45 -1.85
CA PRO A 37 9.41 0.52 -3.10
C PRO A 37 10.49 -0.54 -3.15
N ILE A 38 10.62 -1.19 -4.29
CA ILE A 38 11.60 -2.25 -4.46
C ILE A 38 13.02 -1.69 -4.59
N ASP A 39 13.13 -0.53 -5.24
CA ASP A 39 14.42 0.07 -5.52
C ASP A 39 15.10 0.68 -4.32
N ASN A 40 14.41 0.78 -3.21
CA ASN A 40 14.96 1.40 -2.01
C ASN A 40 15.36 0.31 -1.03
N GLU A 41 16.66 0.06 -0.92
CA GLU A 41 17.16 -1.00 -0.07
C GLU A 41 17.01 -0.71 1.42
N ASP A 42 16.92 0.54 1.77
CA ASP A 42 16.77 0.95 3.16
C ASP A 42 15.33 0.90 3.64
N ASN A 43 14.45 0.58 2.81
CA ASN A 43 13.04 0.23 3.00
C ASN A 43 12.38 0.52 4.33
N GLU A 44 12.49 1.72 4.80
CA GLU A 44 11.70 2.13 5.95
C GLU A 44 10.44 2.85 5.50
N ASP A 45 10.41 3.21 4.24
CA ASP A 45 9.27 3.93 3.70
C ASP A 45 8.23 2.96 3.19
N VAL A 46 7.07 3.02 3.78
CA VAL A 46 5.92 2.24 3.36
C VAL A 46 4.82 3.19 2.97
N PHE A 47 4.21 2.91 1.82
CA PHE A 47 3.11 3.72 1.33
C PHE A 47 1.80 2.97 1.51
N ALA A 48 0.78 3.68 1.97
CA ALA A 48 -0.54 3.09 2.14
C ALA A 48 -1.43 3.56 1.00
N PHE A 49 -2.09 2.61 0.36
CA PHE A 49 -3.04 2.90 -0.70
C PHE A 49 -4.41 2.39 -0.29
N ARG A 50 -5.42 3.24 -0.44
CA ARG A 50 -6.79 2.82 -0.20
C ARG A 50 -7.34 2.23 -1.49
N ILE A 51 -7.92 1.05 -1.38
CA ILE A 51 -8.51 0.38 -2.52
C ILE A 51 -10.00 0.69 -2.58
N ASP A 52 -10.41 1.38 -3.61
CA ASP A 52 -11.82 1.68 -3.84
C ASP A 52 -12.33 0.81 -4.97
N LYS A 53 -13.35 0.04 -4.70
CA LYS A 53 -13.95 -0.83 -5.70
C LYS A 53 -15.15 -0.14 -6.31
N LYS A 54 -15.09 0.08 -7.61
CA LYS A 54 -16.17 0.69 -8.36
C LYS A 54 -16.56 -0.23 -9.50
N GLU A 55 -17.73 -0.78 -9.42
CA GLU A 55 -18.26 -1.71 -10.43
C GLU A 55 -17.28 -2.81 -10.75
N ASP A 56 -16.55 -2.71 -11.85
CA ASP A 56 -15.61 -3.74 -12.25
C ASP A 56 -14.16 -3.36 -12.05
N LYS A 57 -13.92 -2.19 -11.45
CA LYS A 57 -12.56 -1.68 -11.34
C LYS A 57 -12.17 -1.43 -9.90
N GLU A 58 -10.90 -1.64 -9.63
CA GLU A 58 -10.32 -1.27 -8.36
C GLU A 58 -9.42 -0.06 -8.56
N GLU A 59 -9.66 0.99 -7.77
CA GLU A 59 -8.82 2.17 -7.82
C GLU A 59 -7.93 2.20 -6.60
N TYR A 60 -6.66 2.48 -6.83
CA TYR A 60 -5.69 2.61 -5.75
C TYR A 60 -5.39 4.08 -5.52
N ASN A 61 -5.75 4.57 -4.36
CA ASN A 61 -5.56 5.97 -4.01
C ASN A 61 -4.57 6.09 -2.87
N LEU A 62 -3.55 6.89 -3.09
CA LEU A 62 -2.53 7.09 -2.07
C LEU A 62 -3.13 7.79 -0.85
N VAL A 63 -2.87 7.24 0.31
CA VAL A 63 -3.34 7.82 1.56
C VAL A 63 -2.38 8.96 1.94
N GLU A 64 -2.87 10.18 1.85
CA GLU A 64 -2.08 11.36 2.18
C GLU A 64 -2.40 11.92 3.57
N ASP A 65 -3.53 11.52 4.14
CA ASP A 65 -3.94 11.97 5.46
C ASP A 65 -3.09 11.30 6.52
N GLU A 66 -2.41 12.12 7.33
CA GLU A 66 -1.53 11.63 8.37
C GLU A 66 -2.26 10.80 9.42
N GLU A 67 -3.45 11.24 9.80
CA GLU A 67 -4.22 10.52 10.81
C GLU A 67 -4.64 9.14 10.31
N GLU A 68 -5.06 9.09 9.07
CA GLU A 68 -5.45 7.83 8.45
C GLU A 68 -4.26 6.89 8.34
N PHE A 69 -3.14 7.43 7.95
CA PHE A 69 -1.90 6.67 7.81
C PHE A 69 -1.45 6.10 9.15
N GLN A 70 -1.57 6.87 10.21
CA GLN A 70 -1.20 6.41 11.55
C GLN A 70 -2.08 5.25 12.01
N LYS A 71 -3.35 5.30 11.69
CA LYS A 71 -4.27 4.20 12.02
C LYS A 71 -3.88 2.93 11.27
N ILE A 72 -3.50 3.08 10.02
CA ILE A 72 -3.07 1.95 9.21
C ILE A 72 -1.80 1.34 9.77
N LYS A 73 -0.86 2.17 10.19
CA LYS A 73 0.39 1.70 10.78
C LYS A 73 0.13 0.92 12.07
N LYS A 74 -0.80 1.38 12.88
CA LYS A 74 -1.15 0.68 14.11
C LYS A 74 -1.68 -0.71 13.82
N GLU A 75 -2.55 -0.81 12.84
CA GLU A 75 -3.09 -2.11 12.46
C GLU A 75 -2.01 -3.03 11.91
N TYR A 76 -1.09 -2.46 11.15
CA TYR A 76 0.02 -3.23 10.62
C TYR A 76 0.90 -3.80 11.74
N LYS A 77 1.16 -3.00 12.76
CA LYS A 77 1.95 -3.46 13.90
C LYS A 77 1.27 -4.59 14.63
N LYS A 78 -0.05 -4.55 14.73
CA LYS A 78 -0.80 -5.62 15.36
C LYS A 78 -0.67 -6.93 14.61
N LEU A 79 -0.53 -6.86 13.30
CA LEU A 79 -0.39 -8.07 12.50
C LEU A 79 0.99 -8.72 12.65
N LEU A 80 1.98 -7.95 13.09
CA LEU A 80 3.33 -8.44 13.27
C LEU A 80 3.52 -9.15 14.62
N TYR A 81 2.62 -8.97 15.52
CA TYR A 81 2.72 -9.58 16.86
C TYR A 81 1.59 -10.55 17.11
#